data_253effa6159b8b1c187bd41aa0c65594
#
_entry.id   253effa6159b8b1c187bd41aa0c65594
#
_cell.length_a   1.000
_cell.length_b   1.000
_cell.length_c   1.000
_cell.angle_alpha   90.00
_cell.angle_beta   90.00
_cell.angle_gamma   90.00
#
_symmetry.space_group_name_H-M   'P 1'
#
loop_
_entity.id
_entity.type
_entity.pdbx_description
1 polymer ?
#
loop_
_entity_poly.entity_id
_entity_poly.type
_entity_poly.pdbx_seq_one_letter_code
_entity_poly.pdbx_strand_id
1 'polypeptide(L)'
;MNTRIPLAIGLLLAAVSSAFAKDDITKELITSKGKTRAYYLYVPSTIKEPAPLIVMLHGSNRTGVTLVEKWKDYAKKENIIIAGPDATNLRGWGSPQDGPDYLRDLVEELKAKYPINPRRVYLFGHSAGASFSLHMGLMESEYFAAVAIHAGALSKQDYEVIELAKRKIPISMQIGDSDQLVPIEVVRATRDALKEAGFTVDLIEIAGHDHWYYDKASKFNQTAWEFLKKYELDADPKFQKYNWN
;
A
#
# COMPACT_ATOMS: atom_id res chain seq x y z
N MET A 1 -26.36 4.55 66.77
CA MET A 1 -26.56 3.56 65.72
C MET A 1 -26.28 4.22 64.40
N ASN A 2 -25.08 4.00 63.83
CA ASN A 2 -24.66 4.58 62.54
C ASN A 2 -24.75 3.47 61.48
N THR A 3 -25.74 3.53 60.66
CA THR A 3 -25.91 2.64 59.49
C THR A 3 -25.10 3.19 58.31
N ARG A 4 -24.02 2.51 57.96
CA ARG A 4 -23.24 2.75 56.73
C ARG A 4 -23.91 2.00 55.54
N ILE A 5 -24.35 2.75 54.53
CA ILE A 5 -24.85 2.18 53.27
C ILE A 5 -23.62 1.90 52.37
N PRO A 6 -23.43 0.72 51.84
CA PRO A 6 -22.34 0.47 50.86
C PRO A 6 -22.70 1.03 49.51
N LEU A 7 -21.82 1.88 48.98
CA LEU A 7 -21.88 2.38 47.60
C LEU A 7 -21.40 1.30 46.65
N ALA A 8 -22.33 0.67 45.90
CA ALA A 8 -22.00 -0.27 44.85
C ALA A 8 -21.55 0.52 43.59
N ILE A 9 -20.26 0.50 43.30
CA ILE A 9 -19.72 1.00 42.03
C ILE A 9 -20.00 -0.06 40.96
N GLY A 10 -21.04 0.16 40.17
CA GLY A 10 -21.30 -0.62 39.00
C GLY A 10 -20.27 -0.28 37.88
N LEU A 11 -19.38 -1.22 37.60
CA LEU A 11 -18.49 -1.14 36.44
C LEU A 11 -19.34 -1.35 35.17
N LEU A 12 -19.65 -0.26 34.45
CA LEU A 12 -20.27 -0.31 33.15
C LEU A 12 -19.17 -0.74 32.15
N LEU A 13 -19.06 -2.04 31.85
CA LEU A 13 -18.33 -2.53 30.69
C LEU A 13 -19.07 -2.06 29.45
N ALA A 14 -18.62 -0.97 28.85
CA ALA A 14 -19.02 -0.61 27.50
C ALA A 14 -18.51 -1.72 26.56
N ALA A 15 -19.42 -2.56 26.11
CA ALA A 15 -19.17 -3.48 25.01
C ALA A 15 -18.90 -2.61 23.77
N VAL A 16 -17.63 -2.42 23.42
CA VAL A 16 -17.23 -1.89 22.11
C VAL A 16 -17.69 -2.96 21.11
N SER A 17 -18.88 -2.76 20.55
CA SER A 17 -19.35 -3.52 19.42
C SER A 17 -18.38 -3.21 18.27
N SER A 18 -17.42 -4.08 18.04
CA SER A 18 -16.57 -4.05 16.86
C SER A 18 -17.44 -4.37 15.66
N ALA A 19 -18.00 -3.33 15.06
CA ALA A 19 -18.62 -3.41 13.73
C ALA A 19 -17.50 -3.56 12.69
N PHE A 20 -16.68 -4.62 12.85
CA PHE A 20 -15.73 -5.01 11.81
C PHE A 20 -16.49 -5.73 10.72
N ALA A 21 -16.24 -5.27 9.50
CA ALA A 21 -16.52 -5.98 8.28
C ALA A 21 -17.89 -5.79 7.65
N LYS A 22 -17.84 -4.98 6.66
CA LYS A 22 -18.71 -5.16 5.50
C LYS A 22 -17.83 -5.78 4.42
N ASP A 23 -18.18 -6.94 3.86
CA ASP A 23 -17.54 -7.51 2.66
C ASP A 23 -17.79 -6.61 1.42
N ASP A 24 -17.97 -5.32 1.64
CA ASP A 24 -18.21 -4.30 0.63
C ASP A 24 -17.06 -3.30 0.60
N ILE A 25 -16.79 -2.77 -0.58
CA ILE A 25 -15.86 -1.65 -0.74
C ILE A 25 -16.56 -0.38 -0.27
N THR A 26 -15.97 0.30 0.71
CA THR A 26 -16.47 1.58 1.20
C THR A 26 -15.62 2.73 0.67
N LYS A 27 -16.28 3.85 0.36
CA LYS A 27 -15.61 5.11 0.07
C LYS A 27 -15.52 5.91 1.35
N GLU A 28 -14.31 6.19 1.79
CA GLU A 28 -14.00 6.90 3.01
C GLU A 28 -13.28 8.23 2.70
N LEU A 29 -13.22 9.11 3.67
CA LEU A 29 -12.51 10.38 3.56
C LEU A 29 -11.43 10.48 4.63
N ILE A 30 -10.26 10.98 4.24
CA ILE A 30 -9.17 11.30 5.16
C ILE A 30 -8.72 12.74 4.95
N THR A 31 -8.45 13.43 6.04
CA THR A 31 -7.84 14.76 6.01
C THR A 31 -6.38 14.66 6.42
N SER A 32 -5.47 14.97 5.48
CA SER A 32 -4.03 15.03 5.71
C SER A 32 -3.52 16.40 5.28
N LYS A 33 -2.74 17.06 6.14
CA LYS A 33 -2.19 18.41 5.89
C LYS A 33 -3.23 19.44 5.41
N GLY A 34 -4.42 19.40 6.00
CA GLY A 34 -5.52 20.34 5.68
C GLY A 34 -6.25 20.05 4.37
N LYS A 35 -5.96 18.95 3.68
CA LYS A 35 -6.67 18.52 2.46
C LYS A 35 -7.44 17.23 2.72
N THR A 36 -8.76 17.27 2.43
CA THR A 36 -9.62 16.09 2.51
C THR A 36 -9.63 15.37 1.16
N ARG A 37 -9.38 14.05 1.20
CA ARG A 37 -9.32 13.18 0.02
C ARG A 37 -10.06 11.87 0.25
N ALA A 38 -10.55 11.29 -0.84
CA ALA A 38 -11.17 9.98 -0.81
C ALA A 38 -10.13 8.86 -0.83
N TYR A 39 -10.47 7.76 -0.16
CA TYR A 39 -9.86 6.46 -0.36
C TYR A 39 -10.95 5.39 -0.37
N TYR A 40 -10.65 4.25 -0.96
CA TYR A 40 -11.55 3.10 -1.03
C TYR A 40 -10.97 1.98 -0.21
N LEU A 41 -11.78 1.44 0.68
CA LEU A 41 -11.37 0.45 1.68
C LEU A 41 -12.15 -0.83 1.51
N TYR A 42 -11.46 -1.95 1.58
CA TYR A 42 -12.07 -3.26 1.75
C TYR A 42 -11.45 -3.98 2.95
N VAL A 43 -12.29 -4.41 3.85
CA VAL A 43 -11.92 -5.18 5.06
C VAL A 43 -12.68 -6.49 5.04
N PRO A 44 -12.01 -7.65 4.88
CA PRO A 44 -12.66 -8.94 4.93
C PRO A 44 -13.40 -9.18 6.25
N SER A 45 -14.63 -9.71 6.21
CA SER A 45 -15.42 -10.04 7.40
C SER A 45 -14.81 -11.16 8.26
N THR A 46 -13.86 -11.88 7.70
CA THR A 46 -13.17 -13.01 8.33
C THR A 46 -11.99 -12.62 9.19
N ILE A 47 -11.58 -11.33 9.19
CA ILE A 47 -10.43 -10.88 9.98
C ILE A 47 -10.72 -10.93 11.45
N LYS A 48 -9.96 -11.75 12.18
CA LYS A 48 -10.01 -11.90 13.64
C LYS A 48 -8.68 -11.58 14.32
N GLU A 49 -7.58 -11.65 13.56
CA GLU A 49 -6.22 -11.45 14.02
C GLU A 49 -5.58 -10.27 13.26
N PRO A 50 -4.49 -9.69 13.74
CA PRO A 50 -3.81 -8.63 13.02
C PRO A 50 -3.45 -9.04 11.59
N ALA A 51 -4.06 -8.36 10.62
CA ALA A 51 -3.97 -8.67 9.20
C ALA A 51 -2.94 -7.78 8.47
N PRO A 52 -2.40 -8.21 7.34
CA PRO A 52 -1.62 -7.35 6.45
C PRO A 52 -2.50 -6.25 5.84
N LEU A 53 -1.88 -5.11 5.55
CA LEU A 53 -2.47 -4.02 4.78
C LEU A 53 -1.71 -3.83 3.47
N ILE A 54 -2.43 -3.70 2.35
CA ILE A 54 -1.84 -3.23 1.08
C ILE A 54 -2.44 -1.86 0.75
N VAL A 55 -1.59 -0.85 0.64
CA VAL A 55 -1.95 0.46 0.09
C VAL A 55 -1.75 0.41 -1.42
N MET A 56 -2.81 0.73 -2.19
CA MET A 56 -2.88 0.52 -3.63
C MET A 56 -2.90 1.84 -4.39
N LEU A 57 -1.88 2.08 -5.21
CA LEU A 57 -1.70 3.32 -5.96
C LEU A 57 -2.10 3.12 -7.42
N HIS A 58 -3.18 3.78 -7.83
CA HIS A 58 -3.81 3.62 -9.16
C HIS A 58 -2.98 4.25 -10.29
N GLY A 59 -3.22 3.80 -11.52
CA GLY A 59 -2.64 4.40 -12.72
C GLY A 59 -3.30 5.73 -13.11
N SER A 60 -2.69 6.45 -14.06
CA SER A 60 -3.21 7.71 -14.58
C SER A 60 -4.67 7.60 -15.06
N ASN A 61 -5.45 8.64 -14.84
CA ASN A 61 -6.87 8.75 -15.17
C ASN A 61 -7.75 7.67 -14.51
N ARG A 62 -7.33 7.16 -13.36
CA ARG A 62 -8.06 6.21 -12.54
C ARG A 62 -8.27 6.76 -11.13
N THR A 63 -8.96 5.98 -10.31
CA THR A 63 -9.17 6.23 -8.89
C THR A 63 -8.82 4.97 -8.10
N GLY A 64 -8.66 5.09 -6.79
CA GLY A 64 -8.29 3.98 -5.92
C GLY A 64 -9.24 2.78 -6.00
N VAL A 65 -10.54 3.01 -6.25
CA VAL A 65 -11.52 1.94 -6.37
C VAL A 65 -11.17 0.93 -7.47
N THR A 66 -10.55 1.38 -8.55
CA THR A 66 -10.25 0.51 -9.71
C THR A 66 -9.28 -0.63 -9.38
N LEU A 67 -8.35 -0.42 -8.46
CA LEU A 67 -7.48 -1.48 -7.97
C LEU A 67 -8.16 -2.31 -6.87
N VAL A 68 -8.85 -1.64 -5.92
CA VAL A 68 -9.52 -2.32 -4.81
C VAL A 68 -10.55 -3.32 -5.32
N GLU A 69 -11.35 -2.99 -6.35
CA GLU A 69 -12.29 -3.91 -7.00
C GLU A 69 -11.59 -5.16 -7.57
N LYS A 70 -10.45 -4.98 -8.21
CA LYS A 70 -9.69 -6.09 -8.81
C LYS A 70 -8.99 -6.98 -7.78
N TRP A 71 -8.74 -6.45 -6.59
CA TRP A 71 -8.11 -7.19 -5.49
C TRP A 71 -9.11 -7.80 -4.50
N LYS A 72 -10.36 -7.33 -4.46
CA LYS A 72 -11.36 -7.66 -3.44
C LYS A 72 -11.46 -9.15 -3.15
N ASP A 73 -11.71 -9.97 -4.19
CA ASP A 73 -11.93 -11.41 -4.02
C ASP A 73 -10.67 -12.12 -3.52
N TYR A 74 -9.50 -11.68 -4.01
CA TYR A 74 -8.22 -12.22 -3.57
C TYR A 74 -7.89 -11.78 -2.13
N ALA A 75 -8.17 -10.54 -1.79
CA ALA A 75 -8.01 -10.00 -0.45
C ALA A 75 -8.90 -10.72 0.57
N LYS A 76 -10.15 -11.06 0.18
CA LYS A 76 -11.05 -11.88 0.99
C LYS A 76 -10.47 -13.26 1.27
N LYS A 77 -9.99 -13.92 0.23
CA LYS A 77 -9.38 -15.27 0.32
C LYS A 77 -8.16 -15.29 1.23
N GLU A 78 -7.30 -14.30 1.12
CA GLU A 78 -6.01 -14.25 1.81
C GLU A 78 -6.05 -13.43 3.12
N ASN A 79 -7.22 -12.94 3.55
CA ASN A 79 -7.42 -12.11 4.74
C ASN A 79 -6.54 -10.84 4.75
N ILE A 80 -6.57 -10.09 3.65
CA ILE A 80 -5.80 -8.86 3.47
C ILE A 80 -6.72 -7.64 3.56
N ILE A 81 -6.38 -6.66 4.37
CA ILE A 81 -7.01 -5.33 4.31
C ILE A 81 -6.38 -4.59 3.13
N ILE A 82 -7.20 -3.96 2.29
CA ILE A 82 -6.71 -3.21 1.14
C ILE A 82 -7.31 -1.80 1.13
N ALA A 83 -6.48 -0.81 0.84
CA ALA A 83 -6.87 0.59 0.78
C ALA A 83 -6.32 1.25 -0.49
N GLY A 84 -7.20 1.81 -1.31
CA GLY A 84 -6.86 2.53 -2.53
C GLY A 84 -7.15 4.01 -2.38
N PRO A 85 -6.18 4.86 -2.01
CA PRO A 85 -6.36 6.30 -2.00
C PRO A 85 -6.45 6.88 -3.41
N ASP A 86 -7.14 8.02 -3.55
CA ASP A 86 -7.12 8.82 -4.76
C ASP A 86 -5.91 9.76 -4.76
N ALA A 87 -5.24 9.88 -5.91
CA ALA A 87 -4.23 10.91 -6.12
C ALA A 87 -4.85 12.31 -6.13
N THR A 88 -4.08 13.31 -5.76
CA THR A 88 -4.53 14.73 -5.84
C THR A 88 -4.83 15.14 -7.29
N ASN A 89 -4.10 14.57 -8.24
CA ASN A 89 -4.27 14.82 -9.67
C ASN A 89 -4.56 13.49 -10.39
N LEU A 90 -5.64 13.44 -11.16
CA LEU A 90 -6.00 12.24 -11.93
C LEU A 90 -4.90 11.80 -12.93
N ARG A 91 -4.03 12.70 -13.38
CA ARG A 91 -2.96 12.37 -14.32
C ARG A 91 -1.83 11.58 -13.68
N GLY A 92 -1.71 11.58 -12.36
CA GLY A 92 -0.66 10.87 -11.64
C GLY A 92 -0.46 11.36 -10.21
N TRP A 93 0.52 10.80 -9.59
CA TRP A 93 0.92 11.02 -8.20
C TRP A 93 2.05 12.04 -8.12
N GLY A 94 2.10 12.83 -7.05
CA GLY A 94 3.15 13.83 -6.88
C GLY A 94 3.40 14.21 -5.42
N SER A 95 4.69 14.33 -5.07
CA SER A 95 5.09 14.89 -3.78
C SER A 95 5.12 16.42 -3.85
N PRO A 96 4.83 17.11 -2.73
CA PRO A 96 4.55 16.60 -1.40
C PRO A 96 3.09 16.18 -1.17
N GLN A 97 2.16 16.45 -2.09
CA GLN A 97 0.71 16.33 -1.84
C GLN A 97 0.26 14.88 -1.63
N ASP A 98 0.80 13.94 -2.42
CA ASP A 98 0.49 12.51 -2.33
C ASP A 98 1.62 11.73 -1.64
N GLY A 99 2.63 12.45 -1.12
CA GLY A 99 3.89 11.91 -0.65
C GLY A 99 3.81 11.13 0.67
N PRO A 100 4.96 10.90 1.30
CA PRO A 100 5.08 10.01 2.45
C PRO A 100 4.14 10.34 3.60
N ASP A 101 3.98 11.64 3.92
CA ASP A 101 3.10 12.07 5.01
C ASP A 101 1.65 11.66 4.81
N TYR A 102 1.14 11.75 3.57
CA TYR A 102 -0.23 11.35 3.27
C TYR A 102 -0.43 9.83 3.39
N LEU A 103 0.51 9.05 2.86
CA LEU A 103 0.43 7.59 2.95
C LEU A 103 0.55 7.12 4.40
N ARG A 104 1.41 7.75 5.20
CA ARG A 104 1.50 7.49 6.64
C ARG A 104 0.17 7.81 7.33
N ASP A 105 -0.39 9.02 7.12
CA ASP A 105 -1.62 9.43 7.78
C ASP A 105 -2.76 8.46 7.47
N LEU A 106 -2.85 7.95 6.22
CA LEU A 106 -3.80 6.91 5.83
C LEU A 106 -3.55 5.60 6.60
N VAL A 107 -2.32 5.12 6.66
CA VAL A 107 -1.99 3.87 7.35
C VAL A 107 -2.26 3.98 8.85
N GLU A 108 -1.86 5.09 9.49
CA GLU A 108 -2.09 5.30 10.92
C GLU A 108 -3.59 5.42 11.26
N GLU A 109 -4.38 6.07 10.41
CA GLU A 109 -5.84 6.12 10.57
C GLU A 109 -6.46 4.72 10.48
N LEU A 110 -6.01 3.90 9.52
CA LEU A 110 -6.50 2.53 9.35
C LEU A 110 -6.07 1.62 10.52
N LYS A 111 -4.85 1.74 11.01
CA LYS A 111 -4.35 1.01 12.20
C LYS A 111 -5.14 1.35 13.47
N ALA A 112 -5.62 2.59 13.58
CA ALA A 112 -6.45 2.99 14.72
C ALA A 112 -7.87 2.38 14.67
N LYS A 113 -8.36 2.00 13.49
CA LYS A 113 -9.72 1.50 13.26
C LYS A 113 -9.79 -0.02 13.10
N TYR A 114 -8.73 -0.66 12.62
CA TYR A 114 -8.73 -2.07 12.23
C TYR A 114 -7.50 -2.81 12.78
N PRO A 115 -7.60 -4.12 13.03
CA PRO A 115 -6.49 -4.94 13.53
C PRO A 115 -5.47 -5.18 12.41
N ILE A 116 -4.65 -4.18 12.12
CA ILE A 116 -3.57 -4.25 11.14
C ILE A 116 -2.27 -4.62 11.84
N ASN A 117 -1.53 -5.60 11.28
CA ASN A 117 -0.17 -5.86 11.69
C ASN A 117 0.75 -4.74 11.17
N PRO A 118 1.31 -3.89 12.04
CA PRO A 118 2.09 -2.72 11.63
C PRO A 118 3.37 -3.10 10.88
N ARG A 119 3.87 -4.32 11.06
CA ARG A 119 5.07 -4.82 10.39
C ARG A 119 4.79 -5.43 9.02
N ARG A 120 3.50 -5.55 8.63
CA ARG A 120 3.03 -6.12 7.36
C ARG A 120 2.19 -5.13 6.57
N VAL A 121 2.74 -3.93 6.36
CA VAL A 121 2.16 -2.89 5.51
C VAL A 121 2.96 -2.82 4.21
N TYR A 122 2.26 -2.95 3.08
CA TYR A 122 2.85 -3.07 1.76
C TYR A 122 2.32 -2.00 0.81
N LEU A 123 3.09 -1.72 -0.24
CA LEU A 123 2.65 -0.93 -1.38
C LEU A 123 2.41 -1.83 -2.59
N PHE A 124 1.32 -1.57 -3.31
CA PHE A 124 1.07 -2.11 -4.64
C PHE A 124 0.70 -0.96 -5.58
N GLY A 125 1.26 -0.94 -6.78
CA GLY A 125 0.94 0.08 -7.75
C GLY A 125 0.86 -0.43 -9.18
N HIS A 126 0.06 0.29 -10.00
CA HIS A 126 -0.02 0.07 -11.43
C HIS A 126 0.30 1.36 -12.19
N SER A 127 1.13 1.27 -13.26
CA SER A 127 1.46 2.39 -14.15
C SER A 127 2.06 3.59 -13.38
N ALA A 128 1.47 4.77 -13.44
CA ALA A 128 1.91 5.93 -12.65
C ALA A 128 1.97 5.62 -11.14
N GLY A 129 1.00 4.86 -10.62
CA GLY A 129 1.01 4.39 -9.23
C GLY A 129 2.12 3.38 -8.95
N ALA A 130 2.57 2.62 -9.94
CA ALA A 130 3.70 1.71 -9.81
C ALA A 130 5.03 2.46 -9.61
N SER A 131 5.30 3.44 -10.47
CA SER A 131 6.48 4.30 -10.33
C SER A 131 6.48 5.05 -9.00
N PHE A 132 5.31 5.56 -8.60
CA PHE A 132 5.17 6.24 -7.31
C PHE A 132 5.31 5.28 -6.11
N SER A 133 4.83 4.03 -6.22
CA SER A 133 5.02 2.99 -5.18
C SER A 133 6.50 2.67 -4.98
N LEU A 134 7.29 2.60 -6.05
CA LEU A 134 8.75 2.43 -5.94
C LEU A 134 9.37 3.60 -5.21
N HIS A 135 9.03 4.83 -5.61
CA HIS A 135 9.57 6.04 -5.00
C HIS A 135 9.24 6.10 -3.50
N MET A 136 7.96 5.91 -3.14
CA MET A 136 7.52 5.93 -1.73
C MET A 136 8.12 4.78 -0.91
N GLY A 137 8.21 3.58 -1.48
CA GLY A 137 8.80 2.43 -0.80
C GLY A 137 10.30 2.61 -0.51
N LEU A 138 11.03 3.26 -1.41
CA LEU A 138 12.44 3.59 -1.20
C LEU A 138 12.60 4.68 -0.15
N MET A 139 11.83 5.76 -0.23
CA MET A 139 11.84 6.85 0.76
C MET A 139 11.48 6.33 2.16
N GLU A 140 10.46 5.49 2.28
CA GLU A 140 9.91 4.97 3.53
C GLU A 140 10.24 3.49 3.73
N SER A 141 11.46 3.09 3.40
CA SER A 141 11.90 1.70 3.42
C SER A 141 11.94 1.04 4.81
N GLU A 142 11.91 1.81 5.90
CA GLU A 142 11.74 1.32 7.27
C GLU A 142 10.26 1.34 7.73
N TYR A 143 9.34 1.85 6.90
CA TYR A 143 7.92 1.93 7.22
C TYR A 143 7.09 0.89 6.47
N PHE A 144 7.37 0.67 5.19
CA PHE A 144 6.74 -0.38 4.38
C PHE A 144 7.58 -1.65 4.36
N ALA A 145 6.92 -2.82 4.49
CA ALA A 145 7.61 -4.11 4.54
C ALA A 145 8.17 -4.55 3.18
N ALA A 146 7.41 -4.36 2.10
CA ALA A 146 7.81 -4.66 0.73
C ALA A 146 6.96 -3.87 -0.28
N VAL A 147 7.39 -3.86 -1.54
CA VAL A 147 6.71 -3.20 -2.67
C VAL A 147 6.49 -4.21 -3.78
N ALA A 148 5.29 -4.22 -4.39
CA ALA A 148 5.04 -4.93 -5.63
C ALA A 148 4.41 -3.97 -6.64
N ILE A 149 4.83 -4.04 -7.90
CA ILE A 149 4.35 -3.14 -8.94
C ILE A 149 4.02 -3.87 -10.24
N HIS A 150 3.12 -3.29 -11.01
CA HIS A 150 2.83 -3.69 -12.38
C HIS A 150 3.00 -2.49 -13.32
N ALA A 151 3.80 -2.69 -14.38
CA ALA A 151 4.01 -1.71 -15.47
C ALA A 151 4.47 -0.33 -14.99
N GLY A 152 5.57 -0.28 -14.23
CA GLY A 152 6.20 0.95 -13.77
C GLY A 152 7.70 0.81 -13.57
N ALA A 153 8.39 1.94 -13.50
CA ALA A 153 9.83 2.03 -13.31
C ALA A 153 10.19 3.37 -12.68
N LEU A 154 11.43 3.53 -12.24
CA LEU A 154 12.01 4.84 -11.93
C LEU A 154 12.52 5.48 -13.22
N SER A 155 12.33 6.79 -13.36
CA SER A 155 13.08 7.55 -14.36
C SER A 155 14.54 7.70 -13.93
N LYS A 156 15.47 7.90 -14.87
CA LYS A 156 16.88 8.08 -14.51
C LYS A 156 17.11 9.29 -13.59
N GLN A 157 16.28 10.32 -13.71
CA GLN A 157 16.33 11.51 -12.86
C GLN A 157 15.95 11.19 -11.40
N ASP A 158 15.18 10.12 -11.18
CA ASP A 158 14.71 9.72 -9.85
C ASP A 158 15.62 8.68 -9.19
N TYR A 159 16.73 8.28 -9.82
CA TYR A 159 17.61 7.23 -9.24
C TYR A 159 18.26 7.65 -7.92
N GLU A 160 18.36 8.93 -7.63
CA GLU A 160 18.82 9.42 -6.33
C GLU A 160 17.96 8.92 -5.16
N VAL A 161 16.68 8.58 -5.41
CA VAL A 161 15.81 8.01 -4.36
C VAL A 161 16.31 6.65 -3.85
N ILE A 162 17.09 5.92 -4.65
CA ILE A 162 17.68 4.62 -4.27
C ILE A 162 18.66 4.81 -3.09
N GLU A 163 19.40 5.94 -3.10
CA GLU A 163 20.37 6.29 -2.05
C GLU A 163 19.67 6.74 -0.74
N LEU A 164 18.41 7.19 -0.82
CA LEU A 164 17.64 7.62 0.36
C LEU A 164 17.15 6.46 1.20
N ALA A 165 17.11 5.25 0.65
CA ALA A 165 16.58 4.07 1.32
C ALA A 165 17.45 3.64 2.51
N LYS A 166 16.89 3.66 3.72
CA LYS A 166 17.55 3.25 4.96
C LYS A 166 17.64 1.74 5.11
N ARG A 167 16.73 1.00 4.48
CA ARG A 167 16.68 -0.47 4.44
C ARG A 167 16.57 -0.92 2.99
N LYS A 168 17.15 -2.05 2.67
CA LYS A 168 17.01 -2.66 1.33
C LYS A 168 15.65 -3.38 1.24
N ILE A 169 14.59 -2.57 1.06
CA ILE A 169 13.20 -3.05 0.96
C ILE A 169 13.07 -4.03 -0.22
N PRO A 170 12.42 -5.20 -0.04
CA PRO A 170 12.17 -6.14 -1.12
C PRO A 170 11.18 -5.56 -2.16
N ILE A 171 11.48 -5.79 -3.44
CA ILE A 171 10.70 -5.21 -4.56
C ILE A 171 10.36 -6.31 -5.57
N SER A 172 9.08 -6.42 -5.95
CA SER A 172 8.62 -7.23 -7.08
C SER A 172 8.12 -6.34 -8.20
N MET A 173 8.58 -6.59 -9.41
CA MET A 173 8.24 -5.82 -10.61
C MET A 173 7.65 -6.76 -11.66
N GLN A 174 6.47 -6.44 -12.18
CA GLN A 174 5.82 -7.18 -13.26
C GLN A 174 5.64 -6.27 -14.47
N ILE A 175 6.03 -6.73 -15.64
CA ILE A 175 5.96 -5.95 -16.89
C ILE A 175 5.63 -6.86 -18.08
N GLY A 176 4.81 -6.40 -19.00
CA GLY A 176 4.61 -7.04 -20.31
C GLY A 176 5.75 -6.70 -21.26
N ASP A 177 6.21 -7.67 -22.05
CA ASP A 177 7.22 -7.42 -23.09
C ASP A 177 6.66 -6.64 -24.30
N SER A 178 5.34 -6.52 -24.36
CA SER A 178 4.62 -5.77 -25.41
C SER A 178 4.02 -4.45 -24.87
N ASP A 179 4.47 -4.00 -23.68
CA ASP A 179 4.06 -2.72 -23.10
C ASP A 179 4.63 -1.55 -23.90
N GLN A 180 3.75 -0.75 -24.51
CA GLN A 180 4.13 0.40 -25.32
C GLN A 180 4.22 1.72 -24.54
N LEU A 181 3.72 1.74 -23.29
CA LEU A 181 3.74 2.94 -22.45
C LEU A 181 4.94 2.96 -21.50
N VAL A 182 5.33 1.79 -20.99
CA VAL A 182 6.52 1.63 -20.15
C VAL A 182 7.45 0.63 -20.82
N PRO A 183 8.49 1.10 -21.54
CA PRO A 183 9.43 0.22 -22.23
C PRO A 183 10.10 -0.74 -21.25
N ILE A 184 10.17 -2.01 -21.62
CA ILE A 184 10.75 -3.07 -20.78
C ILE A 184 12.22 -2.79 -20.42
N GLU A 185 12.95 -2.11 -21.30
CA GLU A 185 14.36 -1.70 -21.08
C GLU A 185 14.50 -0.72 -19.91
N VAL A 186 13.51 0.17 -19.71
CA VAL A 186 13.50 1.10 -18.57
C VAL A 186 13.24 0.34 -17.26
N VAL A 187 12.38 -0.68 -17.30
CA VAL A 187 12.09 -1.54 -16.14
C VAL A 187 13.32 -2.39 -15.80
N ARG A 188 13.99 -2.96 -16.81
CA ARG A 188 15.26 -3.71 -16.64
C ARG A 188 16.34 -2.81 -16.04
N ALA A 189 16.50 -1.58 -16.56
CA ALA A 189 17.46 -0.64 -16.03
C ALA A 189 17.18 -0.25 -14.57
N THR A 190 15.91 -0.06 -14.21
CA THR A 190 15.51 0.18 -12.81
C THR A 190 15.85 -1.01 -11.92
N ARG A 191 15.53 -2.24 -12.36
CA ARG A 191 15.92 -3.47 -11.66
C ARG A 191 17.42 -3.57 -11.43
N ASP A 192 18.22 -3.28 -12.48
CA ASP A 192 19.66 -3.41 -12.43
C ASP A 192 20.26 -2.39 -11.45
N ALA A 193 19.82 -1.13 -11.49
CA ALA A 193 20.23 -0.10 -10.55
C ALA A 193 19.89 -0.47 -9.09
N LEU A 194 18.70 -1.00 -8.85
CA LEU A 194 18.29 -1.47 -7.52
C LEU A 194 19.14 -2.66 -7.05
N LYS A 195 19.42 -3.62 -7.93
CA LYS A 195 20.27 -4.78 -7.60
C LYS A 195 21.71 -4.38 -7.33
N GLU A 196 22.26 -3.46 -8.11
CA GLU A 196 23.60 -2.90 -7.90
C GLU A 196 23.70 -2.19 -6.55
N ALA A 197 22.64 -1.51 -6.13
CA ALA A 197 22.51 -0.92 -4.81
C ALA A 197 22.21 -1.92 -3.69
N GLY A 198 22.15 -3.23 -3.96
CA GLY A 198 21.99 -4.31 -2.97
C GLY A 198 20.55 -4.64 -2.59
N PHE A 199 19.56 -4.21 -3.36
CA PHE A 199 18.16 -4.58 -3.10
C PHE A 199 17.82 -5.98 -3.60
N THR A 200 16.90 -6.67 -2.91
CA THR A 200 16.24 -7.88 -3.42
C THR A 200 15.17 -7.46 -4.41
N VAL A 201 15.38 -7.74 -5.69
CA VAL A 201 14.44 -7.41 -6.77
C VAL A 201 14.08 -8.64 -7.56
N ASP A 202 12.78 -8.92 -7.65
CA ASP A 202 12.18 -9.93 -8.51
C ASP A 202 11.52 -9.24 -9.72
N LEU A 203 12.03 -9.49 -10.93
CA LEU A 203 11.46 -8.98 -12.18
C LEU A 203 10.81 -10.12 -12.95
N ILE A 204 9.52 -9.99 -13.21
CA ILE A 204 8.68 -10.93 -13.96
C ILE A 204 8.29 -10.29 -15.29
N GLU A 205 8.89 -10.77 -16.36
CA GLU A 205 8.57 -10.37 -17.73
C GLU A 205 7.47 -11.30 -18.28
N ILE A 206 6.40 -10.71 -18.81
CA ILE A 206 5.19 -11.43 -19.18
C ILE A 206 5.06 -11.39 -20.71
N ALA A 207 5.30 -12.54 -21.34
CA ALA A 207 5.29 -12.67 -22.79
C ALA A 207 3.93 -12.31 -23.41
N GLY A 208 3.93 -11.44 -24.43
CA GLY A 208 2.76 -10.97 -25.15
C GLY A 208 1.78 -10.16 -24.32
N HIS A 209 2.18 -9.67 -23.16
CA HIS A 209 1.35 -8.79 -22.34
C HIS A 209 1.69 -7.32 -22.63
N ASP A 210 0.62 -6.53 -22.76
CA ASP A 210 0.67 -5.08 -22.93
C ASP A 210 0.63 -4.34 -21.58
N HIS A 211 0.31 -3.04 -21.60
CA HIS A 211 0.18 -2.22 -20.43
C HIS A 211 -1.06 -2.55 -19.57
N TRP A 212 -2.06 -3.29 -20.13
CA TRP A 212 -3.39 -3.37 -19.54
C TRP A 212 -3.47 -4.40 -18.39
N TYR A 213 -3.54 -3.90 -17.18
CA TYR A 213 -3.60 -4.69 -15.96
C TYR A 213 -4.93 -5.43 -15.75
N TYR A 214 -6.05 -4.75 -16.03
CA TYR A 214 -7.38 -5.07 -15.46
C TYR A 214 -7.98 -6.39 -15.93
N ASP A 215 -7.67 -6.85 -17.10
CA ASP A 215 -8.20 -8.09 -17.66
C ASP A 215 -7.52 -9.35 -17.10
N LYS A 216 -6.28 -9.20 -16.65
CA LYS A 216 -5.46 -10.27 -16.08
C LYS A 216 -5.11 -10.03 -14.61
N ALA A 217 -5.79 -9.08 -13.95
CA ALA A 217 -5.51 -8.63 -12.60
C ALA A 217 -5.39 -9.78 -11.58
N SER A 218 -6.26 -10.78 -11.66
CA SER A 218 -6.23 -11.94 -10.74
C SER A 218 -4.86 -12.64 -10.71
N LYS A 219 -4.24 -12.83 -11.89
CA LYS A 219 -2.91 -13.46 -11.99
C LYS A 219 -1.82 -12.54 -11.41
N PHE A 220 -1.89 -11.25 -11.71
CA PHE A 220 -0.89 -10.28 -11.23
C PHE A 220 -0.98 -10.07 -9.73
N ASN A 221 -2.21 -10.02 -9.19
CA ASN A 221 -2.47 -9.92 -7.76
C ASN A 221 -1.92 -11.13 -6.99
N GLN A 222 -2.17 -12.33 -7.51
CA GLN A 222 -1.62 -13.55 -6.93
C GLN A 222 -0.09 -13.49 -6.90
N THR A 223 0.54 -13.16 -8.03
CA THR A 223 2.00 -13.06 -8.13
C THR A 223 2.56 -12.01 -7.16
N ALA A 224 1.93 -10.82 -7.08
CA ALA A 224 2.32 -9.77 -6.16
C ALA A 224 2.22 -10.23 -4.70
N TRP A 225 1.09 -10.87 -4.34
CA TRP A 225 0.89 -11.33 -2.97
C TRP A 225 1.85 -12.47 -2.58
N GLU A 226 2.08 -13.44 -3.46
CA GLU A 226 3.03 -14.53 -3.21
C GLU A 226 4.45 -14.01 -2.96
N PHE A 227 4.78 -12.83 -3.47
CA PHE A 227 6.01 -12.14 -3.13
C PHE A 227 5.89 -11.39 -1.81
N LEU A 228 4.92 -10.48 -1.67
CA LEU A 228 4.76 -9.58 -0.51
C LEU A 228 4.66 -10.34 0.82
N LYS A 229 3.87 -11.40 0.87
CA LYS A 229 3.60 -12.18 2.09
C LYS A 229 4.83 -12.83 2.74
N LYS A 230 5.94 -12.91 2.02
CA LYS A 230 7.22 -13.46 2.52
C LYS A 230 7.96 -12.49 3.44
N TYR A 231 7.56 -11.22 3.44
CA TYR A 231 8.31 -10.17 4.11
C TYR A 231 7.49 -9.47 5.17
N GLU A 232 8.15 -9.19 6.27
CA GLU A 232 7.68 -8.27 7.31
C GLU A 232 8.86 -7.45 7.83
N LEU A 233 8.60 -6.36 8.51
CA LEU A 233 9.66 -5.58 9.15
C LEU A 233 10.20 -6.35 10.36
N ASP A 234 11.52 -6.32 10.55
CA ASP A 234 12.18 -6.96 11.71
C ASP A 234 11.86 -6.25 13.03
N ALA A 235 11.48 -4.98 12.97
CA ALA A 235 11.12 -4.14 14.11
C ALA A 235 9.88 -3.31 13.78
N ASP A 236 9.38 -2.54 14.77
CA ASP A 236 8.29 -1.60 14.57
C ASP A 236 8.62 -0.58 13.48
N PRO A 237 7.63 -0.20 12.64
CA PRO A 237 7.87 0.69 11.52
C PRO A 237 8.36 2.05 11.98
N LYS A 238 9.32 2.61 11.24
CA LYS A 238 9.87 3.94 11.45
C LYS A 238 9.53 4.82 10.25
N PHE A 239 8.93 5.96 10.52
CA PHE A 239 8.60 6.96 9.52
C PHE A 239 9.64 8.09 9.53
N GLN A 240 10.08 8.51 8.34
CA GLN A 240 11.01 9.64 8.20
C GLN A 240 10.25 10.97 8.27
N LYS A 241 10.90 12.00 8.82
CA LYS A 241 10.35 13.36 8.82
C LYS A 241 10.85 14.11 7.59
N TYR A 242 9.93 14.70 6.86
CA TYR A 242 10.22 15.50 5.68
C TYR A 242 9.93 16.98 5.93
N ASN A 243 10.86 17.83 5.51
CA ASN A 243 10.65 19.26 5.49
C ASN A 243 10.45 19.65 4.01
N TRP A 244 9.20 19.85 3.64
CA TRP A 244 8.82 20.33 2.32
C TRP A 244 8.88 21.86 2.33
N ASN A 245 10.00 22.43 1.86
CA ASN A 245 10.15 23.88 1.71
C ASN A 245 9.48 24.37 0.42
#